data_06ef21edd6cda0536ff5907f5ce0fc38
#
_entry.id   06ef21edd6cda0536ff5907f5ce0fc38
#
_cell.length_a   1.000
_cell.length_b   1.000
_cell.length_c   1.000
_cell.angle_alpha   90.00
_cell.angle_beta   90.00
_cell.angle_gamma   90.00
#
_symmetry.space_group_name_H-M   'P 1'
#
loop_
_entity.id
_entity.type
_entity.pdbx_description
1 polymer ?
#
loop_
_entity_poly.entity_id
_entity_poly.type
_entity_poly.pdbx_seq_one_letter_code
_entity_poly.pdbx_strand_id
1 'polypeptide(L)'
;LSGSSIFSELEFKKVLATVPVSPDKFYVIDLRGESHGYLNGTAVSWFTEHNWGNDGRSAYIINHVETDQLKKAKADSPVSVYQFDDKTKNLLTPIQITVDRVRNEEQLVTEYGAHYFRVPLSDYFPPDDSDVDNFLTYYKSLPEDAWLHYHCHAGIGRTTIFMIMHDILKNASKVNFN
;
A
#
# COMPACT_ATOMS: atom_id res chain seq x y z
N LEU A 1 0.54 -3.04 16.05
CA LEU A 1 0.63 -3.22 14.60
C LEU A 1 -0.68 -3.81 14.04
N SER A 2 -0.94 -3.60 12.78
CA SER A 2 -2.07 -4.17 12.03
C SER A 2 -1.69 -4.38 10.56
N GLY A 3 -2.53 -5.09 9.82
CA GLY A 3 -2.34 -5.28 8.38
C GLY A 3 -3.65 -5.50 7.65
N SER A 4 -3.66 -5.21 6.33
CA SER A 4 -4.82 -5.38 5.46
C SER A 4 -4.43 -5.71 4.01
N SER A 5 -5.42 -5.95 3.18
CA SER A 5 -5.35 -5.78 1.73
C SER A 5 -5.40 -4.30 1.36
N ILE A 6 -5.45 -3.99 0.05
CA ILE A 6 -5.79 -2.65 -0.42
C ILE A 6 -7.07 -2.16 0.25
N PHE A 7 -7.17 -0.87 0.46
CA PHE A 7 -8.33 -0.23 1.10
C PHE A 7 -8.81 0.97 0.27
N SER A 8 -10.10 1.19 0.26
CA SER A 8 -10.72 2.44 -0.20
C SER A 8 -10.55 3.53 0.86
N GLU A 9 -10.82 4.78 0.49
CA GLU A 9 -10.85 5.90 1.45
C GLU A 9 -11.81 5.63 2.63
N LEU A 10 -12.97 5.01 2.36
CA LEU A 10 -13.93 4.68 3.41
C LEU A 10 -13.40 3.61 4.37
N GLU A 11 -12.70 2.61 3.84
CA GLU A 11 -12.08 1.57 4.66
C GLU A 11 -10.90 2.11 5.46
N PHE A 12 -10.09 3.00 4.88
CA PHE A 12 -9.03 3.68 5.61
C PHE A 12 -9.56 4.47 6.81
N LYS A 13 -10.64 5.22 6.65
CA LYS A 13 -11.32 5.90 7.77
C LYS A 13 -11.76 4.93 8.85
N LYS A 14 -12.29 3.76 8.49
CA LYS A 14 -12.66 2.73 9.46
C LYS A 14 -11.43 2.17 10.19
N VAL A 15 -10.33 1.92 9.48
CA VAL A 15 -9.08 1.47 10.10
C VAL A 15 -8.60 2.51 11.12
N LEU A 16 -8.52 3.78 10.76
CA LEU A 16 -8.14 4.86 11.68
C LEU A 16 -9.06 4.96 12.91
N ALA A 17 -10.35 4.72 12.74
CA ALA A 17 -11.32 4.75 13.83
C ALA A 17 -11.24 3.55 14.78
N THR A 18 -10.61 2.44 14.37
CA THR A 18 -10.54 1.20 15.17
C THR A 18 -9.20 1.01 15.88
N VAL A 19 -8.13 1.68 15.41
CA VAL A 19 -6.81 1.57 16.05
C VAL A 19 -6.75 2.42 17.32
N PRO A 20 -6.00 1.98 18.34
CA PRO A 20 -5.97 2.65 19.66
C PRO A 20 -4.93 3.81 19.71
N VAL A 21 -4.66 4.45 18.59
CA VAL A 21 -3.72 5.57 18.47
C VAL A 21 -4.32 6.72 17.66
N SER A 22 -3.85 7.94 17.90
CA SER A 22 -4.20 9.08 17.07
C SER A 22 -3.53 9.01 15.69
N PRO A 23 -4.07 9.70 14.67
CA PRO A 23 -3.51 9.64 13.31
C PRO A 23 -2.02 10.02 13.20
N ASP A 24 -1.54 10.97 14.00
CA ASP A 24 -0.13 11.39 14.06
C ASP A 24 0.83 10.30 14.57
N LYS A 25 0.32 9.21 15.13
CA LYS A 25 1.08 8.01 15.54
C LYS A 25 0.82 6.81 14.64
N PHE A 26 0.03 6.98 13.60
CA PHE A 26 -0.35 5.93 12.67
C PHE A 26 0.50 6.00 11.40
N TYR A 27 1.20 4.93 11.08
CA TYR A 27 2.14 4.82 9.97
C TYR A 27 1.69 3.74 8.99
N VAL A 28 1.31 4.12 7.80
CA VAL A 28 0.99 3.19 6.71
C VAL A 28 2.28 2.77 6.02
N ILE A 29 2.52 1.48 5.97
CA ILE A 29 3.63 0.86 5.25
C ILE A 29 3.07 0.18 4.00
N ASP A 30 3.19 0.86 2.89
CA ASP A 30 2.78 0.36 1.58
C ASP A 30 3.88 -0.54 0.99
N LEU A 31 3.53 -1.82 0.79
CA LEU A 31 4.44 -2.85 0.28
C LEU A 31 4.20 -3.16 -1.20
N ARG A 32 3.54 -2.25 -1.92
CA ARG A 32 3.15 -2.46 -3.31
C ARG A 32 4.18 -1.89 -4.28
N GLY A 33 4.73 -2.73 -5.14
CA GLY A 33 5.55 -2.32 -6.29
C GLY A 33 4.70 -1.84 -7.47
N GLU A 34 3.47 -2.34 -7.60
CA GLU A 34 2.53 -2.00 -8.66
C GLU A 34 1.96 -0.58 -8.51
N SER A 35 1.74 0.10 -9.65
CA SER A 35 1.10 1.42 -9.68
C SER A 35 -0.36 1.37 -9.22
N HIS A 36 -0.73 2.27 -8.31
CA HIS A 36 -2.06 2.34 -7.74
C HIS A 36 -2.41 3.76 -7.27
N GLY A 37 -3.65 3.94 -6.85
CA GLY A 37 -4.13 5.22 -6.32
C GLY A 37 -5.64 5.22 -6.15
N TYR A 38 -6.23 6.40 -6.11
CA TYR A 38 -7.65 6.57 -5.80
C TYR A 38 -8.36 7.45 -6.81
N LEU A 39 -9.49 6.95 -7.32
CA LEU A 39 -10.45 7.71 -8.11
C LEU A 39 -11.70 7.92 -7.25
N ASN A 40 -11.99 9.17 -6.89
CA ASN A 40 -13.12 9.54 -6.00
C ASN A 40 -13.13 8.76 -4.66
N GLY A 41 -11.96 8.34 -4.15
CA GLY A 41 -11.83 7.52 -2.96
C GLY A 41 -11.93 6.01 -3.17
N THR A 42 -12.22 5.54 -4.37
CA THR A 42 -12.13 4.14 -4.75
C THR A 42 -10.69 3.78 -5.07
N ALA A 43 -10.17 2.74 -4.43
CA ALA A 43 -8.83 2.23 -4.73
C ALA A 43 -8.80 1.58 -6.12
N VAL A 44 -7.81 1.96 -6.92
CA VAL A 44 -7.57 1.41 -8.26
C VAL A 44 -6.10 1.03 -8.43
N SER A 45 -5.84 0.12 -9.36
CA SER A 45 -4.48 -0.28 -9.76
C SER A 45 -4.37 -0.34 -11.27
N TRP A 46 -3.19 -0.02 -11.79
CA TRP A 46 -2.87 -0.27 -13.18
C TRP A 46 -2.43 -1.71 -13.32
N PHE A 47 -3.31 -2.52 -13.86
CA PHE A 47 -3.10 -3.96 -13.98
C PHE A 47 -1.97 -4.28 -14.97
N THR A 48 -1.08 -5.16 -14.52
CA THR A 48 -0.08 -5.84 -15.35
C THR A 48 0.00 -7.29 -14.91
N GLU A 49 0.49 -8.16 -15.78
CA GLU A 49 0.69 -9.57 -15.43
C GLU A 49 1.57 -9.67 -14.16
N HIS A 50 1.12 -10.44 -13.18
CA HIS A 50 1.76 -10.63 -11.87
C HIS A 50 2.02 -9.35 -11.07
N ASN A 51 1.44 -8.21 -11.44
CA ASN A 51 1.72 -6.89 -10.83
C ASN A 51 3.17 -6.39 -11.05
N TRP A 52 3.90 -6.87 -12.07
CA TRP A 52 5.31 -6.56 -12.31
C TRP A 52 5.57 -5.35 -13.21
N GLY A 53 4.60 -4.54 -13.47
CA GLY A 53 4.76 -3.37 -14.37
C GLY A 53 5.83 -2.37 -13.94
N ASN A 54 6.23 -2.38 -12.68
CA ASN A 54 7.26 -1.52 -12.11
C ASN A 54 8.46 -2.27 -11.55
N ASP A 55 8.61 -3.54 -11.89
CA ASP A 55 9.71 -4.36 -11.37
C ASP A 55 11.08 -3.69 -11.61
N GLY A 56 11.94 -3.70 -10.58
CA GLY A 56 13.25 -3.06 -10.61
C GLY A 56 13.26 -1.52 -10.57
N ARG A 57 12.10 -0.85 -10.41
CA ARG A 57 12.01 0.62 -10.32
C ARG A 57 12.04 1.08 -8.87
N SER A 58 12.71 2.22 -8.63
CA SER A 58 12.70 2.86 -7.31
C SER A 58 11.33 3.45 -6.99
N ALA A 59 11.01 3.62 -5.70
CA ALA A 59 9.79 4.28 -5.22
C ALA A 59 9.59 5.66 -5.86
N TYR A 60 10.66 6.42 -6.06
CA TYR A 60 10.61 7.73 -6.72
C TYR A 60 10.06 7.65 -8.14
N ILE A 61 10.56 6.70 -8.95
CA ILE A 61 10.10 6.50 -10.33
C ILE A 61 8.64 6.03 -10.34
N ILE A 62 8.29 5.10 -9.46
CA ILE A 62 6.93 4.56 -9.36
C ILE A 62 5.93 5.67 -9.00
N ASN A 63 6.23 6.49 -8.01
CA ASN A 63 5.37 7.61 -7.60
C ASN A 63 5.18 8.64 -8.73
N HIS A 64 6.20 8.84 -9.56
CA HIS A 64 6.09 9.73 -10.72
C HIS A 64 5.15 9.17 -11.78
N VAL A 65 5.32 7.89 -12.12
CA VAL A 65 4.44 7.16 -13.06
C VAL A 65 2.99 7.17 -12.57
N GLU A 66 2.75 6.88 -11.30
CA GLU A 66 1.41 6.91 -10.70
C GLU A 66 0.76 8.30 -10.78
N THR A 67 1.54 9.33 -10.48
CA THR A 67 1.06 10.72 -10.56
C THR A 67 0.57 11.05 -11.98
N ASP A 68 1.31 10.64 -13.00
CA ASP A 68 0.94 10.90 -14.40
C ASP A 68 -0.24 10.03 -14.84
N GLN A 69 -0.30 8.78 -14.41
CA GLN A 69 -1.45 7.89 -14.66
C GLN A 69 -2.73 8.43 -14.03
N LEU A 70 -2.66 8.94 -12.79
CA LEU A 70 -3.80 9.55 -12.09
C LEU A 70 -4.27 10.85 -12.78
N LYS A 71 -3.34 11.72 -13.19
CA LYS A 71 -3.66 12.91 -13.97
C LYS A 71 -4.34 12.56 -15.29
N LYS A 72 -3.81 11.54 -15.98
CA LYS A 72 -4.40 11.04 -17.23
C LYS A 72 -5.81 10.49 -17.01
N ALA A 73 -6.03 9.67 -15.98
CA ALA A 73 -7.35 9.15 -15.65
C ALA A 73 -8.37 10.28 -15.40
N LYS A 74 -7.94 11.37 -14.78
CA LYS A 74 -8.81 12.56 -14.60
C LYS A 74 -9.09 13.28 -15.91
N ALA A 75 -8.09 13.43 -16.77
CA ALA A 75 -8.24 14.11 -18.08
C ALA A 75 -9.12 13.31 -19.05
N ASP A 76 -9.01 11.99 -19.02
CA ASP A 76 -9.74 11.06 -19.92
C ASP A 76 -11.13 10.66 -19.36
N SER A 77 -11.60 11.31 -18.29
CA SER A 77 -12.90 11.00 -17.65
C SER A 77 -14.09 11.10 -18.62
N PRO A 78 -15.07 10.13 -18.60
CA PRO A 78 -15.13 8.97 -17.72
C PRO A 78 -14.16 7.85 -18.12
N VAL A 79 -13.66 7.12 -17.12
CA VAL A 79 -12.75 5.99 -17.32
C VAL A 79 -13.42 4.66 -17.02
N SER A 80 -12.98 3.59 -17.71
CA SER A 80 -13.42 2.22 -17.46
C SER A 80 -12.57 1.59 -16.38
N VAL A 81 -13.19 1.17 -15.27
CA VAL A 81 -12.56 0.41 -14.20
C VAL A 81 -13.09 -1.01 -14.21
N TYR A 82 -12.19 -1.97 -14.20
CA TYR A 82 -12.50 -3.40 -14.25
C TYR A 82 -12.33 -4.02 -12.87
N GLN A 83 -13.19 -4.97 -12.56
CA GLN A 83 -13.02 -5.88 -11.43
C GLN A 83 -12.60 -7.24 -11.94
N PHE A 84 -11.82 -7.95 -11.15
CA PHE A 84 -11.51 -9.36 -11.37
C PHE A 84 -12.52 -10.25 -10.65
N ASP A 85 -12.94 -11.31 -11.29
CA ASP A 85 -13.56 -12.42 -10.62
C ASP A 85 -12.48 -13.28 -9.95
N ASP A 86 -12.50 -13.35 -8.64
CA ASP A 86 -11.46 -14.07 -7.87
C ASP A 86 -11.40 -15.57 -8.19
N LYS A 87 -12.51 -16.16 -8.62
CA LYS A 87 -12.61 -17.60 -8.94
C LYS A 87 -12.14 -17.90 -10.36
N THR A 88 -12.61 -17.12 -11.32
CA THR A 88 -12.34 -17.36 -12.75
C THR A 88 -11.10 -16.62 -13.25
N LYS A 89 -10.61 -15.64 -12.50
CA LYS A 89 -9.52 -14.71 -12.88
C LYS A 89 -9.83 -13.92 -14.17
N ASN A 90 -11.09 -13.82 -14.53
CA ASN A 90 -11.54 -13.05 -15.68
C ASN A 90 -11.89 -11.62 -15.28
N LEU A 91 -11.71 -10.69 -16.22
CA LEU A 91 -12.22 -9.33 -16.08
C LEU A 91 -13.75 -9.34 -16.19
N LEU A 92 -14.39 -8.72 -15.20
CA LEU A 92 -15.83 -8.46 -15.24
C LEU A 92 -16.14 -7.27 -16.15
N THR A 93 -17.43 -7.05 -16.39
CA THR A 93 -17.91 -5.89 -17.14
C THR A 93 -17.39 -4.59 -16.49
N PRO A 94 -16.76 -3.67 -17.25
CA PRO A 94 -16.21 -2.46 -16.67
C PRO A 94 -17.29 -1.53 -16.14
N ILE A 95 -16.96 -0.87 -15.05
CA ILE A 95 -17.75 0.22 -14.48
C ILE A 95 -17.18 1.53 -15.02
N GLN A 96 -18.04 2.41 -15.54
CA GLN A 96 -17.66 3.76 -15.95
C GLN A 96 -17.64 4.69 -14.74
N ILE A 97 -16.50 5.32 -14.48
CA ILE A 97 -16.33 6.28 -13.39
C ILE A 97 -16.05 7.66 -13.95
N THR A 98 -16.92 8.62 -13.63
CA THR A 98 -16.61 10.05 -13.81
C THR A 98 -15.65 10.46 -12.72
N VAL A 99 -14.46 10.91 -13.09
CA VAL A 99 -13.37 11.18 -12.17
C VAL A 99 -13.34 12.64 -11.76
N ASP A 100 -13.82 12.94 -10.57
CA ASP A 100 -13.79 14.30 -10.00
C ASP A 100 -12.48 14.56 -9.22
N ARG A 101 -12.01 13.55 -8.49
CA ARG A 101 -10.82 13.65 -7.64
C ARG A 101 -9.90 12.46 -7.81
N VAL A 102 -8.61 12.73 -7.94
CA VAL A 102 -7.55 11.71 -7.93
C VAL A 102 -6.59 11.96 -6.78
N ARG A 103 -6.04 10.90 -6.20
CA ARG A 103 -4.98 10.93 -5.17
C ARG A 103 -4.10 9.70 -5.32
N ASN A 104 -2.81 9.86 -5.09
CA ASN A 104 -1.97 8.72 -4.74
C ASN A 104 -2.20 8.35 -3.27
N GLU A 105 -1.62 7.25 -2.81
CA GLU A 105 -1.88 6.76 -1.46
C GLU A 105 -1.24 7.67 -0.40
N GLU A 106 -0.04 8.20 -0.63
CA GLU A 106 0.59 9.17 0.25
C GLU A 106 -0.32 10.39 0.50
N GLN A 107 -0.91 10.94 -0.56
CA GLN A 107 -1.85 12.06 -0.44
C GLN A 107 -3.09 11.69 0.38
N LEU A 108 -3.66 10.50 0.13
CA LEU A 108 -4.80 10.03 0.92
C LEU A 108 -4.44 9.93 2.40
N VAL A 109 -3.37 9.22 2.72
CA VAL A 109 -2.95 8.92 4.10
C VAL A 109 -2.62 10.21 4.86
N THR A 110 -1.85 11.11 4.25
CA THR A 110 -1.41 12.36 4.89
C THR A 110 -2.54 13.37 5.06
N GLU A 111 -3.55 13.39 4.19
CA GLU A 111 -4.76 14.21 4.36
C GLU A 111 -5.54 13.86 5.66
N TYR A 112 -5.41 12.64 6.16
CA TYR A 112 -6.00 12.20 7.43
C TYR A 112 -5.07 12.36 8.64
N GLY A 113 -3.91 13.02 8.46
CA GLY A 113 -2.95 13.26 9.52
C GLY A 113 -2.08 12.07 9.89
N ALA A 114 -2.12 10.99 9.10
CA ALA A 114 -1.27 9.81 9.27
C ALA A 114 0.02 9.92 8.45
N HIS A 115 0.96 9.02 8.70
CA HIS A 115 2.23 8.95 8.00
C HIS A 115 2.23 7.84 6.95
N TYR A 116 2.98 8.04 5.88
CA TYR A 116 3.11 7.09 4.78
C TYR A 116 4.57 6.78 4.49
N PHE A 117 4.86 5.49 4.28
CA PHE A 117 6.16 5.02 3.81
C PHE A 117 5.97 3.85 2.86
N ARG A 118 6.66 3.87 1.72
CA ARG A 118 6.57 2.82 0.71
C ARG A 118 7.85 2.03 0.58
N VAL A 119 7.70 0.70 0.61
CA VAL A 119 8.71 -0.28 0.21
C VAL A 119 8.17 -1.01 -1.03
N PRO A 120 8.60 -0.64 -2.25
CA PRO A 120 7.98 -1.12 -3.49
C PRO A 120 8.44 -2.54 -3.83
N LEU A 121 7.80 -3.54 -3.25
CA LEU A 121 8.13 -4.95 -3.45
C LEU A 121 7.44 -5.53 -4.67
N SER A 122 8.17 -6.31 -5.46
CA SER A 122 7.59 -7.13 -6.53
C SER A 122 6.70 -8.22 -5.94
N ASP A 123 5.48 -8.38 -6.50
CA ASP A 123 4.55 -9.40 -6.03
C ASP A 123 5.11 -10.80 -6.34
N TYR A 124 4.80 -11.79 -5.48
CA TYR A 124 5.29 -13.17 -5.53
C TYR A 124 6.80 -13.38 -5.27
N PHE A 125 7.56 -12.33 -4.99
CA PHE A 125 8.96 -12.42 -4.61
C PHE A 125 9.19 -12.06 -3.14
N PRO A 126 10.22 -12.62 -2.50
CA PRO A 126 10.68 -12.13 -1.21
C PRO A 126 11.27 -10.71 -1.40
N PRO A 127 11.30 -9.89 -0.33
CA PRO A 127 12.07 -8.64 -0.34
C PRO A 127 13.56 -8.95 -0.57
N ASP A 128 14.25 -8.07 -1.29
CA ASP A 128 15.70 -8.14 -1.39
C ASP A 128 16.37 -7.46 -0.16
N ASP A 129 17.69 -7.59 -0.05
CA ASP A 129 18.45 -7.03 1.07
C ASP A 129 18.30 -5.51 1.16
N SER A 130 18.21 -4.81 0.03
CA SER A 130 18.06 -3.36 -0.01
C SER A 130 16.66 -2.92 0.46
N ASP A 131 15.63 -3.68 0.16
CA ASP A 131 14.26 -3.43 0.65
C ASP A 131 14.19 -3.56 2.17
N VAL A 132 14.82 -4.63 2.69
CA VAL A 132 14.89 -4.89 4.13
C VAL A 132 15.68 -3.78 4.84
N ASP A 133 16.86 -3.42 4.34
CA ASP A 133 17.70 -2.37 4.92
C ASP A 133 17.02 -1.00 4.92
N ASN A 134 16.31 -0.69 3.85
CA ASN A 134 15.52 0.54 3.72
C ASN A 134 14.40 0.60 4.77
N PHE A 135 13.66 -0.50 4.89
CA PHE A 135 12.64 -0.62 5.94
C PHE A 135 13.22 -0.55 7.34
N LEU A 136 14.33 -1.24 7.63
CA LEU A 136 14.97 -1.21 8.94
C LEU A 136 15.48 0.18 9.31
N THR A 137 16.01 0.92 8.33
CA THR A 137 16.44 2.31 8.52
C THR A 137 15.25 3.20 8.90
N TYR A 138 14.16 3.08 8.18
CA TYR A 138 12.92 3.79 8.49
C TYR A 138 12.36 3.38 9.86
N TYR A 139 12.24 2.08 10.13
CA TYR A 139 11.73 1.55 11.40
C TYR A 139 12.50 2.09 12.62
N LYS A 140 13.83 2.15 12.54
CA LYS A 140 14.68 2.68 13.61
C LYS A 140 14.51 4.18 13.85
N SER A 141 13.99 4.92 12.88
CA SER A 141 13.72 6.36 13.01
C SER A 141 12.36 6.67 13.65
N LEU A 142 11.50 5.66 13.81
CA LEU A 142 10.15 5.84 14.33
C LEU A 142 10.12 5.99 15.84
N PRO A 143 9.16 6.73 16.39
CA PRO A 143 8.92 6.77 17.84
C PRO A 143 8.46 5.39 18.35
N GLU A 144 8.75 5.10 19.63
CA GLU A 144 8.44 3.78 20.25
C GLU A 144 6.96 3.45 20.26
N ASP A 145 6.10 4.47 20.29
CA ASP A 145 4.64 4.36 20.31
C ASP A 145 4.00 4.43 18.91
N ALA A 146 4.80 4.37 17.85
CA ALA A 146 4.32 4.29 16.48
C ALA A 146 3.49 3.03 16.25
N TRP A 147 2.29 3.19 15.68
CA TRP A 147 1.47 2.09 15.20
C TRP A 147 1.67 1.90 13.71
N LEU A 148 2.25 0.77 13.29
CA LEU A 148 2.48 0.46 11.90
C LEU A 148 1.34 -0.39 11.33
N HIS A 149 0.79 0.05 10.22
CA HIS A 149 -0.21 -0.66 9.43
C HIS A 149 0.39 -1.08 8.10
N TYR A 150 0.57 -2.37 7.93
CA TYR A 150 1.15 -2.96 6.72
C TYR A 150 0.07 -3.35 5.74
N HIS A 151 0.26 -3.06 4.46
CA HIS A 151 -0.61 -3.59 3.43
C HIS A 151 0.14 -3.88 2.12
N CYS A 152 -0.44 -4.77 1.33
CA CYS A 152 -0.09 -4.98 -0.07
C CYS A 152 -1.38 -5.11 -0.87
N HIS A 153 -1.36 -5.70 -2.06
CA HIS A 153 -2.58 -5.90 -2.84
C HIS A 153 -3.58 -6.81 -2.13
N ALA A 154 -3.17 -8.03 -1.80
CA ALA A 154 -4.05 -9.04 -1.19
C ALA A 154 -4.01 -9.07 0.36
N GLY A 155 -3.03 -8.42 0.99
CA GLY A 155 -2.85 -8.46 2.45
C GLY A 155 -2.29 -9.81 2.97
N ILE A 156 -1.71 -10.64 2.10
CA ILE A 156 -1.28 -12.00 2.45
C ILE A 156 0.24 -12.12 2.44
N GLY A 157 0.90 -12.15 1.28
CA GLY A 157 2.33 -12.49 1.17
C GLY A 157 3.24 -11.39 1.74
N ARG A 158 3.43 -10.32 1.01
CA ARG A 158 4.29 -9.16 1.38
C ARG A 158 3.93 -8.61 2.76
N THR A 159 2.64 -8.45 3.04
CA THR A 159 2.13 -7.96 4.33
C THR A 159 2.57 -8.86 5.49
N THR A 160 2.38 -10.17 5.37
CA THR A 160 2.74 -11.13 6.43
C THR A 160 4.24 -11.14 6.71
N ILE A 161 5.08 -11.08 5.67
CA ILE A 161 6.54 -11.05 5.81
C ILE A 161 6.97 -9.85 6.67
N PHE A 162 6.47 -8.65 6.36
CA PHE A 162 6.85 -7.44 7.09
C PHE A 162 6.24 -7.38 8.51
N MET A 163 5.04 -7.92 8.70
CA MET A 163 4.47 -8.06 10.05
C MET A 163 5.29 -9.02 10.92
N ILE A 164 5.78 -10.13 10.37
CA ILE A 164 6.68 -11.06 11.07
C ILE A 164 8.02 -10.38 11.38
N MET A 165 8.62 -9.66 10.42
CA MET A 165 9.85 -8.90 10.69
C MET A 165 9.65 -7.89 11.81
N HIS A 166 8.54 -7.16 11.83
CA HIS A 166 8.21 -6.23 12.92
C HIS A 166 8.12 -6.96 14.26
N ASP A 167 7.44 -8.10 14.32
CA ASP A 167 7.32 -8.89 15.55
C ASP A 167 8.70 -9.35 16.05
N ILE A 168 9.56 -9.83 15.16
CA ILE A 168 10.95 -10.20 15.49
C ILE A 168 11.70 -8.99 16.05
N LEU A 169 11.64 -7.83 15.39
CA LEU A 169 12.33 -6.61 15.85
C LEU A 169 11.88 -6.17 17.25
N LYS A 170 10.60 -6.30 17.55
CA LYS A 170 10.02 -5.92 18.86
C LYS A 170 10.32 -6.92 19.97
N ASN A 171 10.41 -8.20 19.65
CA ASN A 171 10.33 -9.28 20.64
C ASN A 171 11.55 -10.20 20.67
N ALA A 172 12.46 -10.17 19.70
CA ALA A 172 13.61 -11.09 19.67
C ALA A 172 14.47 -11.06 20.92
N SER A 173 14.63 -9.90 21.57
CA SER A 173 15.36 -9.78 22.83
C SER A 173 14.63 -10.38 24.06
N LYS A 174 13.34 -10.72 23.91
CA LYS A 174 12.48 -11.23 24.98
C LYS A 174 12.23 -12.73 24.88
N VAL A 175 12.60 -13.35 23.76
CA VAL A 175 12.37 -14.76 23.46
C VAL A 175 13.70 -15.48 23.40
N ASN A 176 13.90 -16.51 24.25
CA ASN A 176 15.07 -17.37 24.13
C ASN A 176 14.96 -18.23 22.88
N PHE A 177 15.97 -18.17 22.02
CA PHE A 177 16.19 -19.15 20.97
C PHE A 177 16.70 -20.45 21.62
N ASN A 178 15.83 -21.42 21.82
CA ASN A 178 16.18 -22.82 22.15
C ASN A 178 15.75 -23.71 20.99
#